data_782742dad1f2ca1c1029145fc36d338d
#
_entry.id   782742dad1f2ca1c1029145fc36d338d
#
_cell.length_a   1.000
_cell.length_b   1.000
_cell.length_c   1.000
_cell.angle_alpha   90.00
_cell.angle_beta   90.00
_cell.angle_gamma   90.00
#
_symmetry.space_group_name_H-M   'P 1'
#
loop_
_entity.id
_entity.type
_entity.pdbx_description
1 polymer ?
#
loop_
_entity_poly.entity_id
_entity_poly.type
_entity_poly.pdbx_seq_one_letter_code
_entity_poly.pdbx_strand_id
1 'polypeptide(L)'
;VYVEPIITKGKENTTHQRRVVFSYLQDKEAVKELFSTVAEKVGGRPGGYTRIIKLGFRPGDNADTAMIELVDFNEIYGKGKGEAKAATKKTRRSAGAKKKAEATEAAAEPKAEEGKAGE
;
A
#
# COMPACT_ATOMS: atom_id res chain seq x y z
N VAL A 1 19.43 7.49 3.23
CA VAL A 1 19.53 8.96 3.12
C VAL A 1 19.83 9.37 1.67
N TYR A 2 20.82 8.77 0.99
CA TYR A 2 21.24 9.19 -0.38
C TYR A 2 20.25 8.80 -1.48
N VAL A 3 19.77 7.57 -1.48
CA VAL A 3 18.91 7.00 -2.55
C VAL A 3 17.46 7.50 -2.49
N GLU A 4 16.91 7.71 -1.31
CA GLU A 4 15.51 8.14 -1.11
C GLU A 4 15.15 9.44 -1.88
N PRO A 5 15.94 10.53 -1.80
CA PRO A 5 15.66 11.74 -2.57
C PRO A 5 15.75 11.53 -4.09
N ILE A 6 16.62 10.62 -4.55
CA ILE A 6 16.79 10.30 -5.97
C ILE A 6 15.53 9.60 -6.49
N ILE A 7 14.99 8.62 -5.73
CA ILE A 7 13.76 7.94 -6.06
C ILE A 7 12.58 8.92 -6.08
N THR A 8 12.50 9.82 -5.10
CA THR A 8 11.43 10.85 -5.07
C THR A 8 11.45 11.71 -6.34
N LYS A 9 12.63 12.15 -6.80
CA LYS A 9 12.78 12.87 -8.06
C LYS A 9 12.45 12.02 -9.28
N GLY A 10 12.68 10.71 -9.20
CA GLY A 10 12.34 9.75 -10.26
C GLY A 10 10.86 9.63 -10.57
N LYS A 11 9.98 9.99 -9.62
CA LYS A 11 8.52 9.98 -9.84
C LYS A 11 8.05 11.04 -10.84
N GLU A 12 8.77 12.15 -10.93
CA GLU A 12 8.46 13.22 -11.86
C GLU A 12 9.30 13.08 -13.12
N ASN A 13 8.72 12.52 -14.17
CA ASN A 13 9.43 12.27 -15.42
C ASN A 13 9.59 13.54 -16.27
N THR A 14 10.38 14.49 -15.77
CA THR A 14 10.75 15.72 -16.50
C THR A 14 12.20 15.68 -16.97
N THR A 15 12.51 16.41 -18.04
CA THR A 15 13.90 16.53 -18.54
C THR A 15 14.84 17.12 -17.48
N HIS A 16 14.34 18.04 -16.67
CA HIS A 16 15.10 18.63 -15.59
C HIS A 16 15.46 17.57 -14.53
N GLN A 17 14.48 16.80 -14.04
CA GLN A 17 14.71 15.76 -13.03
C GLN A 17 15.65 14.67 -13.55
N ARG A 18 15.54 14.29 -14.82
CA ARG A 18 16.48 13.34 -15.44
C ARG A 18 17.92 13.83 -15.43
N ARG A 19 18.14 15.11 -15.72
CA ARG A 19 19.50 15.72 -15.67
C ARG A 19 20.04 15.76 -14.23
N VAL A 20 19.20 16.14 -13.27
CA VAL A 20 19.56 16.18 -11.86
C VAL A 20 19.90 14.77 -11.35
N VAL A 21 19.07 13.77 -11.63
CA VAL A 21 19.34 12.39 -11.23
C VAL A 21 20.60 11.84 -11.90
N PHE A 22 20.80 12.15 -13.18
CA PHE A 22 22.02 11.76 -13.90
C PHE A 22 23.30 12.33 -13.27
N SER A 23 23.25 13.55 -12.74
CA SER A 23 24.40 14.14 -12.05
C SER A 23 24.82 13.37 -10.78
N TYR A 24 23.88 12.67 -10.14
CA TYR A 24 24.14 11.84 -8.96
C TYR A 24 24.57 10.41 -9.32
N LEU A 25 23.89 9.78 -10.29
CA LEU A 25 24.13 8.38 -10.65
C LEU A 25 25.22 8.18 -11.69
N GLN A 26 25.38 9.14 -12.61
CA GLN A 26 26.35 9.13 -13.74
C GLN A 26 26.24 7.90 -14.67
N ASP A 27 25.16 7.14 -14.55
CA ASP A 27 24.86 5.95 -15.34
C ASP A 27 23.54 6.14 -16.10
N LYS A 28 23.59 5.92 -17.43
CA LYS A 28 22.43 6.06 -18.31
C LYS A 28 21.41 4.95 -18.13
N GLU A 29 21.87 3.73 -17.86
CA GLU A 29 21.00 2.56 -17.70
C GLU A 29 20.25 2.65 -16.39
N ALA A 30 20.92 2.96 -15.29
CA ALA A 30 20.29 3.19 -13.99
C ALA A 30 19.24 4.31 -14.04
N VAL A 31 19.50 5.40 -14.76
CA VAL A 31 18.52 6.49 -14.94
C VAL A 31 17.30 6.01 -15.73
N LYS A 32 17.49 5.23 -16.82
CA LYS A 32 16.35 4.68 -17.57
C LYS A 32 15.49 3.79 -16.69
N GLU A 33 16.08 2.86 -15.95
CA GLU A 33 15.37 1.95 -15.04
C GLU A 33 14.65 2.70 -13.93
N LEU A 34 15.24 3.74 -13.37
CA LEU A 34 14.64 4.56 -12.33
C LEU A 34 13.34 5.22 -12.81
N PHE A 35 13.37 5.83 -14.01
CA PHE A 35 12.21 6.55 -14.58
C PHE A 35 11.19 5.64 -15.28
N SER A 36 11.48 4.35 -15.47
CA SER A 36 10.56 3.36 -16.01
C SER A 36 10.05 2.42 -14.91
N THR A 37 10.79 1.35 -14.63
CA THR A 37 10.37 0.25 -13.77
C THR A 37 10.24 0.66 -12.31
N VAL A 38 11.20 1.44 -11.79
CA VAL A 38 11.18 1.84 -10.37
C VAL A 38 10.09 2.87 -10.11
N ALA A 39 9.96 3.88 -10.96
CA ALA A 39 8.95 4.92 -10.81
C ALA A 39 7.52 4.37 -10.85
N GLU A 40 7.25 3.38 -11.71
CA GLU A 40 5.96 2.73 -11.81
C GLU A 40 5.59 1.97 -10.52
N LYS A 41 6.51 1.14 -10.01
CA LYS A 41 6.26 0.34 -8.80
C LYS A 41 6.14 1.18 -7.52
N VAL A 42 6.95 2.23 -7.42
CA VAL A 42 7.07 3.09 -6.22
C VAL A 42 6.09 4.27 -6.26
N GLY A 43 5.39 4.50 -7.38
CA GLY A 43 4.53 5.67 -7.62
C GLY A 43 3.51 5.96 -6.52
N GLY A 44 2.89 4.93 -5.96
CA GLY A 44 1.87 5.05 -4.91
C GLY A 44 2.39 5.30 -3.49
N ARG A 45 3.69 5.24 -3.25
CA ARG A 45 4.27 5.38 -1.90
C ARG A 45 4.74 6.81 -1.65
N PRO A 46 4.38 7.47 -0.53
CA PRO A 46 4.79 8.84 -0.23
C PRO A 46 6.27 8.97 0.21
N GLY A 47 6.91 7.86 0.64
CA GLY A 47 8.30 7.83 1.09
C GLY A 47 8.65 6.50 1.76
N GLY A 48 9.90 6.32 2.21
CA GLY A 48 10.36 5.06 2.80
C GLY A 48 10.44 3.94 1.78
N TYR A 49 11.11 4.20 0.66
CA TYR A 49 11.23 3.27 -0.47
C TYR A 49 12.17 2.12 -0.20
N THR A 50 13.12 2.31 0.73
CA THR A 50 14.17 1.35 1.03
C THR A 50 13.98 0.74 2.41
N ARG A 51 14.41 -0.51 2.57
CA ARG A 51 14.47 -1.23 3.84
C ARG A 51 15.86 -1.83 4.01
N ILE A 52 16.39 -1.76 5.24
CA ILE A 52 17.63 -2.40 5.63
C ILE A 52 17.31 -3.61 6.51
N ILE A 53 17.75 -4.79 6.09
CA ILE A 53 17.61 -6.05 6.80
C ILE A 53 18.98 -6.43 7.34
N LYS A 54 19.10 -6.54 8.66
CA LYS A 54 20.34 -7.00 9.31
C LYS A 54 20.47 -8.51 9.15
N LEU A 55 21.60 -8.96 8.62
CA LEU A 55 21.89 -10.37 8.35
C LEU A 55 22.75 -11.04 9.45
N GLY A 56 23.27 -10.24 10.40
CA GLY A 56 24.17 -10.72 11.45
C GLY A 56 25.65 -10.50 11.11
N PHE A 57 26.50 -11.22 11.80
CA PHE A 57 27.94 -11.07 11.70
C PHE A 57 28.54 -11.98 10.62
N ARG A 58 29.51 -11.46 9.88
CA ARG A 58 30.25 -12.23 8.88
C ARG A 58 31.36 -13.04 9.57
N PRO A 59 31.43 -14.38 9.36
CA PRO A 59 32.51 -15.19 9.93
C PRO A 59 33.86 -14.77 9.29
N GLY A 60 34.86 -14.60 10.14
CA GLY A 60 36.21 -14.18 9.76
C GLY A 60 36.61 -12.83 10.33
N ASP A 61 35.86 -11.77 10.08
CA ASP A 61 36.15 -10.40 10.54
C ASP A 61 35.12 -9.87 11.54
N ASN A 62 34.08 -10.66 11.84
CA ASN A 62 32.97 -10.30 12.73
C ASN A 62 32.29 -8.97 12.38
N ALA A 63 32.33 -8.59 11.09
CA ALA A 63 31.68 -7.37 10.62
C ALA A 63 30.16 -7.54 10.56
N ASP A 64 29.41 -6.50 10.97
CA ASP A 64 27.96 -6.45 10.81
C ASP A 64 27.58 -6.40 9.34
N THR A 65 26.77 -7.34 8.90
CA THR A 65 26.26 -7.37 7.52
C THR A 65 24.80 -6.98 7.46
N ALA A 66 24.43 -6.26 6.42
CA ALA A 66 23.05 -5.87 6.15
C ALA A 66 22.77 -5.90 4.65
N MET A 67 21.51 -6.16 4.30
CA MET A 67 21.00 -6.10 2.94
C MET A 67 20.08 -4.89 2.83
N ILE A 68 20.23 -4.10 1.76
CA ILE A 68 19.28 -3.04 1.42
C ILE A 68 18.38 -3.51 0.30
N GLU A 69 17.08 -3.30 0.43
CA GLU A 69 16.09 -3.65 -0.58
C GLU A 69 15.15 -2.49 -0.89
N LEU A 70 14.56 -2.51 -2.08
CA LEU A 70 13.40 -1.68 -2.42
C LEU A 70 12.14 -2.40 -1.95
N VAL A 71 11.37 -1.78 -1.06
CA VAL A 71 10.23 -2.41 -0.38
C VAL A 71 9.16 -2.90 -1.35
N ASP A 72 8.90 -2.14 -2.42
CA ASP A 72 7.83 -2.44 -3.39
C ASP A 72 8.21 -3.55 -4.40
N PHE A 73 9.48 -3.96 -4.41
CA PHE A 73 9.96 -5.10 -5.20
C PHE A 73 9.91 -6.42 -4.42
N ASN A 74 9.75 -6.36 -3.11
CA ASN A 74 9.70 -7.55 -2.27
C ASN A 74 8.25 -8.05 -2.15
N GLU A 75 7.96 -9.17 -2.83
CA GLU A 75 6.63 -9.79 -2.83
C GLU A 75 6.35 -10.62 -1.57
N ILE A 76 7.39 -11.07 -0.88
CA ILE A 76 7.27 -12.00 0.26
C ILE A 76 6.85 -11.23 1.53
N TYR A 77 7.53 -10.13 1.85
CA TYR A 77 7.28 -9.36 3.07
C TYR A 77 6.20 -8.27 2.92
N GLY A 78 5.79 -7.95 1.68
CA GLY A 78 4.79 -6.91 1.39
C GLY A 78 3.34 -7.37 1.56
N LYS A 79 3.02 -8.61 1.21
CA LYS A 79 1.65 -9.15 1.18
C LYS A 79 1.06 -9.51 2.55
N GLY A 80 1.89 -9.77 3.57
CA GLY A 80 1.40 -10.27 4.88
C GLY A 80 0.78 -9.23 5.82
N LYS A 81 1.01 -7.93 5.62
CA LYS A 81 0.53 -6.90 6.56
C LYS A 81 -0.85 -6.33 6.23
N GLY A 82 -1.33 -6.50 5.00
CA GLY A 82 -2.65 -6.01 4.56
C GLY A 82 -3.79 -6.98 4.90
N GLU A 83 -3.57 -8.28 4.76
CA GLU A 83 -4.61 -9.29 4.97
C GLU A 83 -4.86 -9.62 6.44
N ALA A 84 -3.83 -9.61 7.28
CA ALA A 84 -3.99 -9.88 8.72
C ALA A 84 -4.77 -8.78 9.47
N LYS A 85 -4.75 -7.53 9.02
CA LYS A 85 -5.54 -6.44 9.63
C LYS A 85 -7.00 -6.42 9.19
N ALA A 86 -7.34 -6.98 8.05
CA ALA A 86 -8.74 -7.08 7.60
C ALA A 86 -9.49 -8.22 8.28
N ALA A 87 -8.82 -9.33 8.59
CA ALA A 87 -9.45 -10.49 9.24
C ALA A 87 -9.75 -10.25 10.74
N THR A 88 -8.89 -9.52 11.45
CA THR A 88 -9.09 -9.24 12.90
C THR A 88 -10.13 -8.17 13.20
N LYS A 89 -10.50 -7.31 12.25
CA LYS A 89 -11.54 -6.29 12.45
C LYS A 89 -12.96 -6.80 12.24
N LYS A 90 -13.15 -7.96 11.57
CA LYS A 90 -14.48 -8.52 11.27
C LYS A 90 -15.08 -9.35 12.41
N THR A 91 -14.27 -9.87 13.35
CA THR A 91 -14.74 -10.76 14.42
C THR A 91 -15.20 -10.07 15.70
N ARG A 92 -14.98 -8.77 15.88
CA ARG A 92 -15.40 -8.06 17.11
C ARG A 92 -16.72 -7.30 17.02
N ARG A 93 -17.37 -7.23 15.86
CA ARG A 93 -18.63 -6.49 15.67
C ARG A 93 -19.90 -7.36 15.49
N SER A 94 -19.79 -8.68 15.41
CA SER A 94 -20.95 -9.54 15.16
C SER A 94 -21.58 -10.17 16.41
N ALA A 95 -21.05 -9.95 17.60
CA ALA A 95 -21.59 -10.52 18.83
C ALA A 95 -22.60 -9.63 19.58
N GLY A 96 -22.85 -8.41 19.11
CA GLY A 96 -23.71 -7.42 19.82
C GLY A 96 -25.06 -7.12 19.17
N ALA A 97 -25.36 -7.65 17.98
CA ALA A 97 -26.56 -7.23 17.22
C ALA A 97 -27.67 -8.27 17.12
N LYS A 98 -27.61 -9.38 17.88
CA LYS A 98 -28.63 -10.46 17.78
C LYS A 98 -29.58 -10.55 18.98
N LYS A 99 -29.72 -9.50 19.76
CA LYS A 99 -30.63 -9.51 20.93
C LYS A 99 -31.61 -8.34 21.00
N LYS A 100 -31.89 -7.66 19.86
CA LYS A 100 -32.89 -6.55 19.86
C LYS A 100 -33.82 -6.54 18.64
N ALA A 101 -34.11 -7.69 18.06
CA ALA A 101 -35.03 -7.82 16.93
C ALA A 101 -36.08 -8.90 17.13
N GLU A 102 -36.51 -9.14 18.39
CA GLU A 102 -37.57 -10.10 18.68
C GLU A 102 -38.61 -9.60 19.68
N ALA A 103 -39.00 -8.34 19.49
CA ALA A 103 -40.12 -7.78 20.27
C ALA A 103 -40.73 -6.56 19.57
N THR A 104 -41.19 -6.70 18.32
CA THR A 104 -42.21 -5.79 17.73
C THR A 104 -42.64 -6.35 16.36
N GLU A 105 -43.34 -7.47 16.41
CA GLU A 105 -44.13 -7.94 15.27
C GLU A 105 -45.43 -8.47 15.80
N ALA A 106 -46.32 -7.59 16.14
CA ALA A 106 -47.76 -7.84 16.27
C ALA A 106 -48.50 -6.50 16.21
N ALA A 107 -49.20 -6.31 15.14
CA ALA A 107 -50.34 -5.45 14.93
C ALA A 107 -50.28 -4.56 13.70
N ALA A 108 -51.09 -5.00 12.79
CA ALA A 108 -52.03 -4.28 11.95
C ALA A 108 -51.69 -4.08 10.47
N GLU A 109 -52.13 -4.99 9.64
CA GLU A 109 -52.82 -4.75 8.36
C GLU A 109 -54.30 -4.44 8.61
N PRO A 110 -55.14 -4.01 7.65
CA PRO A 110 -55.04 -3.56 6.27
C PRO A 110 -55.93 -2.31 5.91
N LYS A 111 -55.88 -1.84 4.66
CA LYS A 111 -57.00 -1.48 3.73
C LYS A 111 -56.49 -0.45 2.73
N ALA A 112 -56.40 -0.85 1.49
CA ALA A 112 -57.41 -0.78 0.42
C ALA A 112 -57.73 0.65 -0.06
N GLU A 113 -57.56 0.81 -1.32
CA GLU A 113 -58.45 1.27 -2.38
C GLU A 113 -58.06 2.57 -3.13
N GLU A 114 -57.80 2.39 -4.38
CA GLU A 114 -58.52 2.90 -5.56
C GLU A 114 -58.40 4.39 -5.92
N GLY A 115 -58.16 4.57 -7.21
CA GLY A 115 -58.60 5.78 -7.94
C GLY A 115 -57.55 6.37 -8.86
N LYS A 116 -57.40 5.88 -10.04
CA LYS A 116 -58.01 6.23 -11.33
C LYS A 116 -57.70 7.63 -11.88
N ALA A 117 -57.06 7.62 -13.07
CA ALA A 117 -57.33 8.36 -14.29
C ALA A 117 -57.05 9.86 -14.38
N GLY A 118 -56.46 10.20 -15.46
CA GLY A 118 -56.89 11.35 -16.27
C GLY A 118 -55.80 12.36 -16.61
N GLU A 119 -55.54 12.38 -17.78
CA GLU A 119 -55.33 13.32 -18.88
C GLU A 119 -53.89 13.70 -19.15
#